data_8e8d5fd7f037e7e07aaaa0a1adee78c7
#
_entry.id   8e8d5fd7f037e7e07aaaa0a1adee78c7
#
_cell.length_a   1.000
_cell.length_b   1.000
_cell.length_c   1.000
_cell.angle_alpha   90.00
_cell.angle_beta   90.00
_cell.angle_gamma   90.00
#
_symmetry.space_group_name_H-M   'P 1'
#
loop_
_entity.id
_entity.type
_entity.pdbx_description
1 polymer ?
#
loop_
_entity_poly.entity_id
_entity_poly.type
_entity_poly.pdbx_seq_one_letter_code
_entity_poly.pdbx_strand_id
1 'polypeptide(L)'
;MTPGTLGRRAVLAGAATAAARPAAASDLVRIAVLTDESGPYADSGGAGSVLAARMAVQDFGGSVLGRLIEILHADTLNQPDIAASNARAWYDSGVDVIIDLPVTPVAAIVQHIAVEKGRSVMITASAVSEFTSKTCAPVSSHWADDTHALTTGVAKLMTGPNGRTWFFITVDFSFGAALEALTTKAVEANGGKVIGDVKFPIGNTEFSSQILQAQSSGAAIIGIAAVGGDQVNLIKQAMEFGLRKNGAQLAGYLVYITDIHALGLEVAQGLSFPASFYWDQNEASRAFAKRFMAERKAMPTKNQAVNYTATLHFLKAMAQAGTDDPIAVNKAMRAMPVAYFGRPATLRQDGRLLCDVTLYRVKRPQDSQRPWDYYTDVGTLPASEAFLPMNPACA
;
A
#
# COMPACT_ATOMS: atom_id res chain seq x y z
N MET A 1 77.12 57.45 1.11
CA MET A 1 76.30 56.62 0.21
C MET A 1 75.78 55.43 1.00
N THR A 2 74.54 55.50 1.46
CA THR A 2 73.86 54.51 2.32
C THR A 2 72.74 53.81 1.52
N PRO A 3 72.65 52.48 1.57
CA PRO A 3 71.53 51.76 0.92
C PRO A 3 70.32 51.63 1.82
N GLY A 4 69.18 51.90 1.23
CA GLY A 4 67.88 51.90 1.91
C GLY A 4 67.34 50.48 2.17
N THR A 5 66.70 50.33 3.31
CA THR A 5 66.02 49.15 3.79
C THR A 5 64.61 49.09 3.23
N LEU A 6 64.27 47.98 2.52
CA LEU A 6 62.95 47.63 2.06
C LEU A 6 62.16 46.96 3.22
N GLY A 7 61.09 47.63 3.66
CA GLY A 7 60.15 47.08 4.65
C GLY A 7 59.21 46.03 4.03
N ARG A 8 59.17 44.82 4.62
CA ARG A 8 58.20 43.76 4.34
C ARG A 8 56.84 44.13 4.97
N ARG A 9 55.86 44.43 4.16
CA ARG A 9 54.43 44.51 4.58
C ARG A 9 53.90 43.08 4.68
N ALA A 10 53.59 42.64 5.89
CA ALA A 10 52.83 41.41 6.14
C ALA A 10 51.37 41.63 5.79
N VAL A 11 50.83 40.88 4.83
CA VAL A 11 49.38 40.81 4.52
C VAL A 11 48.78 39.75 5.42
N LEU A 12 48.03 40.18 6.42
CA LEU A 12 47.16 39.32 7.20
C LEU A 12 45.93 38.95 6.37
N ALA A 13 45.90 37.70 5.85
CA ALA A 13 44.72 37.12 5.25
C ALA A 13 43.75 36.67 6.37
N GLY A 14 42.74 37.45 6.63
CA GLY A 14 41.65 37.07 7.52
C GLY A 14 40.79 35.94 6.86
N ALA A 15 40.87 34.74 7.35
CA ALA A 15 39.93 33.66 6.99
C ALA A 15 38.55 33.95 7.61
N ALA A 16 37.63 34.44 6.80
CA ALA A 16 36.22 34.53 7.19
C ALA A 16 35.64 33.10 7.21
N THR A 17 35.53 32.52 8.39
CA THR A 17 34.70 31.31 8.60
C THR A 17 33.25 31.66 8.38
N ALA A 18 32.70 31.34 7.22
CA ALA A 18 31.26 31.37 6.98
C ALA A 18 30.60 30.35 7.90
N ALA A 19 30.06 30.82 9.02
CA ALA A 19 29.18 30.01 9.84
C ALA A 19 27.96 29.64 8.98
N ALA A 20 27.83 28.36 8.64
CA ALA A 20 26.62 27.84 8.02
C ALA A 20 25.45 28.15 8.95
N ARG A 21 24.56 29.06 8.54
CA ARG A 21 23.29 29.30 9.23
C ARG A 21 22.52 27.99 9.22
N PRO A 22 22.04 27.48 10.37
CA PRO A 22 21.09 26.40 10.35
C PRO A 22 19.89 26.85 9.49
N ALA A 23 19.47 26.00 8.55
CA ALA A 23 18.25 26.25 7.78
C ALA A 23 17.14 26.54 8.79
N ALA A 24 16.46 27.68 8.63
CA ALA A 24 15.33 28.02 9.50
C ALA A 24 14.35 26.85 9.44
N ALA A 25 14.03 26.26 10.60
CA ALA A 25 13.02 25.22 10.67
C ALA A 25 11.74 25.78 10.04
N SER A 26 11.13 25.05 9.13
CA SER A 26 9.84 25.42 8.53
C SER A 26 8.83 25.62 9.67
N ASP A 27 8.01 26.69 9.60
CA ASP A 27 6.92 26.90 10.56
C ASP A 27 5.83 25.83 10.50
N LEU A 28 5.91 24.93 9.52
CA LEU A 28 4.95 23.85 9.26
C LEU A 28 5.65 22.48 9.20
N VAL A 29 4.97 21.45 9.67
CA VAL A 29 5.26 20.07 9.33
C VAL A 29 4.39 19.68 8.13
N ARG A 30 5.00 19.20 7.04
CA ARG A 30 4.31 18.93 5.79
C ARG A 30 4.28 17.44 5.47
N ILE A 31 3.07 16.91 5.30
CA ILE A 31 2.82 15.55 4.84
C ILE A 31 2.19 15.64 3.46
N ALA A 32 2.79 15.00 2.46
CA ALA A 32 2.30 15.05 1.10
C ALA A 32 1.72 13.70 0.66
N VAL A 33 0.46 13.70 0.24
CA VAL A 33 -0.24 12.54 -0.32
C VAL A 33 -0.05 12.55 -1.84
N LEU A 34 0.81 11.70 -2.35
CA LEU A 34 1.08 11.57 -3.78
C LEU A 34 0.35 10.33 -4.29
N THR A 35 -0.82 10.54 -4.90
CA THR A 35 -1.82 9.52 -5.17
C THR A 35 -2.28 9.49 -6.63
N ASP A 36 -3.21 8.63 -6.96
CA ASP A 36 -3.99 8.66 -8.21
C ASP A 36 -5.34 9.31 -7.91
N GLU A 37 -5.58 10.53 -8.39
CA GLU A 37 -6.83 11.25 -8.13
C GLU A 37 -7.89 11.06 -9.22
N SER A 38 -7.47 10.74 -10.43
CA SER A 38 -8.32 10.73 -11.63
C SER A 38 -8.29 9.43 -12.44
N GLY A 39 -7.40 8.51 -12.11
CA GLY A 39 -7.17 7.26 -12.85
C GLY A 39 -7.82 6.03 -12.21
N PRO A 40 -7.40 4.83 -12.59
CA PRO A 40 -8.04 3.57 -12.20
C PRO A 40 -7.91 3.21 -10.72
N TYR A 41 -7.06 3.88 -9.96
CA TYR A 41 -6.86 3.66 -8.52
C TYR A 41 -7.46 4.77 -7.64
N ALA A 42 -8.15 5.74 -8.23
CA ALA A 42 -8.72 6.90 -7.53
C ALA A 42 -9.71 6.49 -6.42
N ASP A 43 -10.47 5.42 -6.62
CA ASP A 43 -11.43 4.92 -5.61
C ASP A 43 -10.75 4.12 -4.50
N SER A 44 -9.64 3.45 -4.80
CA SER A 44 -8.91 2.66 -3.78
C SER A 44 -7.97 3.53 -2.91
N GLY A 45 -7.53 4.67 -3.42
CA GLY A 45 -6.68 5.67 -2.76
C GLY A 45 -7.27 7.07 -2.91
N GLY A 46 -6.68 7.90 -3.76
CA GLY A 46 -7.15 9.19 -4.23
C GLY A 46 -7.59 10.15 -3.13
N ALA A 47 -8.71 10.81 -3.36
CA ALA A 47 -9.30 11.74 -2.38
C ALA A 47 -9.60 11.07 -1.03
N GLY A 48 -9.82 9.74 -1.00
CA GLY A 48 -9.98 8.98 0.24
C GLY A 48 -8.70 8.90 1.06
N SER A 49 -7.53 8.74 0.42
CA SER A 49 -6.24 8.78 1.09
C SER A 49 -5.94 10.16 1.67
N VAL A 50 -6.28 11.23 0.93
CA VAL A 50 -6.16 12.61 1.43
C VAL A 50 -7.05 12.85 2.65
N LEU A 51 -8.30 12.38 2.62
CA LEU A 51 -9.22 12.44 3.76
C LEU A 51 -8.66 11.67 4.96
N ALA A 52 -8.16 10.44 4.74
CA ALA A 52 -7.58 9.60 5.79
C ALA A 52 -6.39 10.28 6.48
N ALA A 53 -5.49 10.91 5.72
CA ALA A 53 -4.39 11.68 6.26
C ALA A 53 -4.86 12.89 7.08
N ARG A 54 -5.86 13.64 6.59
CA ARG A 54 -6.47 14.76 7.32
C ARG A 54 -7.13 14.32 8.64
N MET A 55 -7.84 13.19 8.64
CA MET A 55 -8.44 12.62 9.84
C MET A 55 -7.35 12.23 10.86
N ALA A 56 -6.23 11.66 10.41
CA ALA A 56 -5.11 11.33 11.28
C ALA A 56 -4.47 12.57 11.92
N VAL A 57 -4.30 13.65 11.16
CA VAL A 57 -3.82 14.94 11.66
C VAL A 57 -4.79 15.53 12.68
N GLN A 58 -6.08 15.47 12.41
CA GLN A 58 -7.12 15.94 13.35
C GLN A 58 -7.08 15.16 14.67
N ASP A 59 -6.99 13.83 14.60
CA ASP A 59 -6.96 12.96 15.77
C ASP A 59 -5.65 13.09 16.56
N PHE A 60 -4.58 13.51 15.91
CA PHE A 60 -3.31 13.82 16.58
C PHE A 60 -3.32 15.17 17.29
N GLY A 61 -4.15 16.12 16.88
CA GLY A 61 -4.27 17.46 17.48
C GLY A 61 -3.76 18.62 16.62
N GLY A 62 -3.51 18.39 15.33
CA GLY A 62 -3.24 19.44 14.33
C GLY A 62 -1.84 20.06 14.38
N SER A 63 -1.02 19.75 15.39
CA SER A 63 0.35 20.29 15.52
C SER A 63 1.31 19.30 16.14
N VAL A 64 2.58 19.35 15.78
CA VAL A 64 3.67 18.55 16.35
C VAL A 64 4.94 19.40 16.46
N LEU A 65 5.74 19.21 17.51
CA LEU A 65 6.95 20.02 17.78
C LEU A 65 6.68 21.54 17.82
N GLY A 66 5.46 21.94 18.23
CA GLY A 66 5.06 23.37 18.23
C GLY A 66 4.74 23.95 16.84
N ARG A 67 4.71 23.14 15.79
CA ARG A 67 4.43 23.55 14.41
C ARG A 67 3.08 22.97 13.93
N LEU A 68 2.32 23.75 13.15
CA LEU A 68 1.10 23.25 12.52
C LEU A 68 1.41 22.20 11.46
N ILE A 69 0.48 21.26 11.26
CA ILE A 69 0.61 20.20 10.26
C ILE A 69 -0.19 20.58 9.02
N GLU A 70 0.46 20.55 7.86
CA GLU A 70 -0.14 20.80 6.55
C GLU A 70 -0.19 19.51 5.73
N ILE A 71 -1.35 19.24 5.09
CA ILE A 71 -1.50 18.14 4.13
C ILE A 71 -1.51 18.71 2.72
N LEU A 72 -0.48 18.36 1.95
CA LEU A 72 -0.40 18.59 0.51
C LEU A 72 -0.88 17.35 -0.23
N HIS A 73 -1.36 17.49 -1.47
CA HIS A 73 -1.67 16.36 -2.33
C HIS A 73 -1.49 16.70 -3.80
N ALA A 74 -1.24 15.67 -4.62
CA ALA A 74 -1.18 15.79 -6.07
C ALA A 74 -1.51 14.44 -6.73
N ASP A 75 -2.03 14.55 -7.96
CA ASP A 75 -2.25 13.41 -8.85
C ASP A 75 -0.95 13.02 -9.55
N THR A 76 -0.59 11.74 -9.49
CA THR A 76 0.56 11.18 -10.21
C THR A 76 0.23 10.91 -11.67
N LEU A 77 -1.05 10.87 -12.05
CA LEU A 77 -1.53 10.33 -13.32
C LEU A 77 -0.95 8.93 -13.63
N ASN A 78 -0.53 8.21 -12.59
CA ASN A 78 0.18 6.93 -12.65
C ASN A 78 1.50 6.97 -13.49
N GLN A 79 2.10 8.16 -13.64
CA GLN A 79 3.32 8.40 -14.41
C GLN A 79 4.52 8.63 -13.48
N PRO A 80 5.59 7.81 -13.60
CA PRO A 80 6.79 7.95 -12.77
C PRO A 80 7.46 9.33 -12.88
N ASP A 81 7.49 9.92 -14.05
CA ASP A 81 8.14 11.23 -14.27
C ASP A 81 7.40 12.37 -13.57
N ILE A 82 6.06 12.34 -13.58
CA ILE A 82 5.23 13.30 -12.85
C ILE A 82 5.46 13.13 -11.34
N ALA A 83 5.46 11.90 -10.87
CA ALA A 83 5.72 11.60 -9.45
C ALA A 83 7.14 12.03 -9.03
N ALA A 84 8.16 11.78 -9.85
CA ALA A 84 9.53 12.22 -9.59
C ALA A 84 9.65 13.74 -9.51
N SER A 85 9.00 14.46 -10.42
CA SER A 85 8.98 15.93 -10.43
C SER A 85 8.35 16.48 -9.15
N ASN A 86 7.15 15.97 -8.77
CA ASN A 86 6.48 16.38 -7.53
C ASN A 86 7.32 16.05 -6.30
N ALA A 87 7.88 14.84 -6.20
CA ALA A 87 8.67 14.41 -5.05
C ALA A 87 9.92 15.30 -4.86
N ARG A 88 10.66 15.61 -5.93
CA ARG A 88 11.83 16.51 -5.84
C ARG A 88 11.41 17.90 -5.39
N ALA A 89 10.41 18.49 -6.03
CA ALA A 89 9.92 19.84 -5.68
C ALA A 89 9.44 19.91 -4.23
N TRP A 90 8.71 18.91 -3.76
CA TRP A 90 8.19 18.88 -2.40
C TRP A 90 9.30 18.70 -1.36
N TYR A 91 10.22 17.76 -1.56
CA TYR A 91 11.34 17.59 -0.63
C TYR A 91 12.25 18.81 -0.61
N ASP A 92 12.49 19.46 -1.76
CA ASP A 92 13.28 20.70 -1.84
C ASP A 92 12.55 21.88 -1.15
N SER A 93 11.22 21.88 -1.11
CA SER A 93 10.41 22.89 -0.38
C SER A 93 10.20 22.55 1.11
N GLY A 94 10.77 21.45 1.62
CA GLY A 94 10.74 21.10 3.03
C GLY A 94 9.58 20.19 3.45
N VAL A 95 9.03 19.36 2.54
CA VAL A 95 8.09 18.29 2.90
C VAL A 95 8.82 17.24 3.73
N ASP A 96 8.24 16.84 4.86
CA ASP A 96 8.82 15.90 5.81
C ASP A 96 8.63 14.45 5.37
N VAL A 97 7.46 14.13 4.79
CA VAL A 97 7.14 12.78 4.32
C VAL A 97 6.19 12.79 3.13
N ILE A 98 6.44 11.89 2.17
CA ILE A 98 5.49 11.56 1.09
C ILE A 98 4.85 10.21 1.39
N ILE A 99 3.52 10.11 1.18
CA ILE A 99 2.71 8.92 1.47
C ILE A 99 1.81 8.55 0.29
N ASP A 100 1.22 7.36 0.34
CA ASP A 100 0.31 6.70 -0.60
C ASP A 100 1.05 5.92 -1.70
N LEU A 101 1.24 6.46 -2.90
CA LEU A 101 2.03 5.88 -3.98
C LEU A 101 1.42 4.58 -4.54
N PRO A 102 0.31 4.65 -5.30
CA PRO A 102 -0.48 3.46 -5.66
C PRO A 102 0.18 2.53 -6.69
N VAL A 103 1.06 3.06 -7.55
CA VAL A 103 1.66 2.29 -8.66
C VAL A 103 3.12 1.99 -8.38
N THR A 104 3.54 0.73 -8.60
CA THR A 104 4.90 0.27 -8.29
C THR A 104 6.02 1.13 -8.89
N PRO A 105 6.03 1.49 -10.18
CA PRO A 105 7.07 2.36 -10.73
C PRO A 105 7.09 3.76 -10.10
N VAL A 106 5.93 4.29 -9.74
CA VAL A 106 5.78 5.56 -9.02
C VAL A 106 6.38 5.45 -7.62
N ALA A 107 6.01 4.41 -6.87
CA ALA A 107 6.54 4.18 -5.53
C ALA A 107 8.06 3.97 -5.52
N ALA A 108 8.58 3.22 -6.48
CA ALA A 108 10.01 2.95 -6.60
C ALA A 108 10.83 4.22 -6.86
N ILE A 109 10.40 5.08 -7.79
CA ILE A 109 11.13 6.33 -8.08
C ILE A 109 11.04 7.31 -6.90
N VAL A 110 9.89 7.41 -6.22
CA VAL A 110 9.73 8.29 -5.06
C VAL A 110 10.55 7.77 -3.87
N GLN A 111 10.60 6.45 -3.64
CA GLN A 111 11.46 5.84 -2.63
C GLN A 111 12.94 6.17 -2.89
N HIS A 112 13.40 6.05 -4.14
CA HIS A 112 14.76 6.40 -4.52
C HIS A 112 15.07 7.88 -4.25
N ILE A 113 14.17 8.79 -4.65
CA ILE A 113 14.32 10.23 -4.40
C ILE A 113 14.31 10.54 -2.90
N ALA A 114 13.47 9.89 -2.12
CA ALA A 114 13.42 10.06 -0.67
C ALA A 114 14.78 9.69 -0.02
N VAL A 115 15.39 8.59 -0.45
CA VAL A 115 16.73 8.19 -0.01
C VAL A 115 17.79 9.21 -0.42
N GLU A 116 17.79 9.64 -1.69
CA GLU A 116 18.70 10.66 -2.22
C GLU A 116 18.62 11.97 -1.42
N LYS A 117 17.39 12.38 -1.07
CA LYS A 117 17.13 13.64 -0.35
C LYS A 117 17.23 13.50 1.18
N GLY A 118 17.43 12.28 1.70
CA GLY A 118 17.40 12.01 3.14
C GLY A 118 16.06 12.40 3.77
N ARG A 119 14.93 12.06 3.14
CA ARG A 119 13.57 12.37 3.56
C ARG A 119 12.73 11.12 3.75
N SER A 120 11.68 11.22 4.56
CA SER A 120 10.81 10.06 4.83
C SER A 120 9.86 9.76 3.68
N VAL A 121 9.62 8.46 3.43
CA VAL A 121 8.57 7.97 2.53
C VAL A 121 7.82 6.79 3.17
N MET A 122 6.49 6.82 3.08
CA MET A 122 5.62 5.74 3.55
C MET A 122 4.77 5.23 2.39
N ILE A 123 5.05 4.01 1.91
CA ILE A 123 4.33 3.38 0.80
C ILE A 123 3.11 2.67 1.38
N THR A 124 1.92 3.28 1.23
CA THR A 124 0.67 2.77 1.81
C THR A 124 -0.28 2.16 0.78
N ALA A 125 0.05 2.20 -0.51
CA ALA A 125 -0.83 1.72 -1.56
C ALA A 125 -0.19 0.69 -2.51
N SER A 126 1.07 0.86 -2.92
CA SER A 126 1.75 -0.11 -3.79
C SER A 126 2.08 -1.41 -3.07
N ALA A 127 1.89 -2.55 -3.74
CA ALA A 127 1.87 -3.87 -3.11
C ALA A 127 3.13 -4.74 -3.30
N VAL A 128 4.21 -4.26 -3.94
CA VAL A 128 5.40 -5.13 -4.20
C VAL A 128 6.21 -5.37 -2.94
N SER A 129 6.53 -6.62 -2.65
CA SER A 129 7.35 -7.00 -1.47
C SER A 129 8.80 -6.49 -1.53
N GLU A 130 9.29 -6.10 -2.72
CA GLU A 130 10.65 -5.61 -2.93
C GLU A 130 11.00 -4.37 -2.10
N PHE A 131 10.04 -3.52 -1.77
CA PHE A 131 10.27 -2.29 -0.99
C PHE A 131 10.88 -2.53 0.39
N THR A 132 10.71 -3.71 0.96
CA THR A 132 11.25 -4.10 2.26
C THR A 132 12.11 -5.36 2.22
N SER A 133 12.37 -5.90 1.01
CA SER A 133 13.22 -7.08 0.84
C SER A 133 14.46 -6.84 -0.02
N LYS A 134 14.39 -5.93 -1.01
CA LYS A 134 15.51 -5.62 -1.91
C LYS A 134 15.90 -4.14 -1.87
N THR A 135 14.93 -3.24 -1.75
CA THR A 135 15.13 -1.78 -1.82
C THR A 135 14.83 -1.10 -0.49
N CYS A 136 14.93 -1.83 0.63
CA CYS A 136 14.74 -1.28 1.96
C CYS A 136 15.69 -0.11 2.24
N ALA A 137 15.21 0.88 2.98
CA ALA A 137 16.00 2.04 3.37
C ALA A 137 15.59 2.56 4.76
N PRO A 138 16.52 3.16 5.52
CA PRO A 138 16.23 3.67 6.87
C PRO A 138 15.07 4.68 6.92
N VAL A 139 14.89 5.46 5.85
CA VAL A 139 13.86 6.50 5.72
C VAL A 139 12.57 6.02 5.03
N SER A 140 12.50 4.73 4.66
CA SER A 140 11.36 4.15 3.93
C SER A 140 10.60 3.15 4.78
N SER A 141 9.29 3.11 4.63
CA SER A 141 8.43 2.08 5.21
C SER A 141 7.30 1.68 4.27
N HIS A 142 6.90 0.41 4.33
CA HIS A 142 5.89 -0.18 3.48
C HIS A 142 4.71 -0.69 4.31
N TRP A 143 3.54 -0.15 4.08
CA TRP A 143 2.35 -0.31 4.91
C TRP A 143 1.23 -1.11 4.21
N ALA A 144 1.20 -1.13 2.88
CA ALA A 144 0.19 -1.87 2.12
C ALA A 144 0.32 -3.39 2.29
N ASP A 145 -0.76 -4.14 2.09
CA ASP A 145 -0.70 -5.59 1.92
C ASP A 145 0.19 -5.91 0.72
N ASP A 146 1.28 -6.65 0.94
CA ASP A 146 2.23 -6.93 -0.12
C ASP A 146 1.92 -8.20 -0.92
N THR A 147 2.56 -8.35 -2.07
CA THR A 147 2.34 -9.50 -2.97
C THR A 147 2.56 -10.84 -2.29
N HIS A 148 3.49 -10.94 -1.32
CA HIS A 148 3.69 -12.18 -0.57
C HIS A 148 2.52 -12.46 0.35
N ALA A 149 2.06 -11.47 1.13
CA ALA A 149 0.93 -11.63 2.04
C ALA A 149 -0.36 -11.97 1.28
N LEU A 150 -0.59 -11.30 0.14
CA LEU A 150 -1.75 -11.54 -0.71
C LEU A 150 -1.76 -12.97 -1.26
N THR A 151 -0.66 -13.43 -1.83
CA THR A 151 -0.57 -14.75 -2.47
C THR A 151 -0.54 -15.90 -1.46
N THR A 152 0.21 -15.74 -0.36
CA THR A 152 0.28 -16.74 0.72
C THR A 152 -1.08 -16.88 1.42
N GLY A 153 -1.76 -15.76 1.70
CA GLY A 153 -3.07 -15.75 2.35
C GLY A 153 -4.12 -16.50 1.54
N VAL A 154 -4.21 -16.21 0.24
CA VAL A 154 -5.14 -16.90 -0.68
C VAL A 154 -4.79 -18.40 -0.79
N ALA A 155 -3.54 -18.70 -1.12
CA ALA A 155 -3.12 -20.08 -1.35
C ALA A 155 -3.31 -20.96 -0.10
N LYS A 156 -2.85 -20.50 1.06
CA LYS A 156 -2.90 -21.27 2.30
C LYS A 156 -4.32 -21.53 2.80
N LEU A 157 -5.20 -20.54 2.67
CA LEU A 157 -6.56 -20.62 3.19
C LEU A 157 -7.58 -21.22 2.18
N MET A 158 -7.26 -21.25 0.88
CA MET A 158 -8.14 -21.83 -0.14
C MET A 158 -7.67 -23.19 -0.65
N THR A 159 -6.36 -23.51 -0.61
CA THR A 159 -5.85 -24.81 -1.01
C THR A 159 -6.16 -25.85 0.08
N GLY A 160 -6.94 -26.86 -0.26
CA GLY A 160 -7.37 -27.86 0.69
C GLY A 160 -8.10 -29.01 -0.03
N PRO A 161 -8.82 -29.92 0.69
CA PRO A 161 -9.49 -31.06 0.09
C PRO A 161 -10.39 -30.72 -1.11
N ASN A 162 -11.05 -29.56 -1.07
CA ASN A 162 -11.97 -29.11 -2.10
C ASN A 162 -11.37 -28.03 -3.05
N GLY A 163 -10.07 -27.73 -2.94
CA GLY A 163 -9.39 -26.67 -3.70
C GLY A 163 -7.97 -27.06 -4.10
N ARG A 164 -7.77 -28.29 -4.56
CA ARG A 164 -6.40 -28.78 -4.88
C ARG A 164 -5.89 -28.34 -6.24
N THR A 165 -6.77 -28.02 -7.18
CA THR A 165 -6.39 -27.62 -8.54
C THR A 165 -6.68 -26.15 -8.78
N TRP A 166 -5.71 -25.45 -9.33
CA TRP A 166 -5.76 -24.03 -9.62
C TRP A 166 -5.53 -23.77 -11.11
N PHE A 167 -6.25 -22.81 -11.67
CA PHE A 167 -6.01 -22.26 -12.99
C PHE A 167 -5.97 -20.73 -12.89
N PHE A 168 -5.08 -20.07 -13.62
CA PHE A 168 -4.95 -18.61 -13.56
C PHE A 168 -5.51 -17.90 -14.80
N ILE A 169 -6.15 -16.74 -14.57
CA ILE A 169 -6.39 -15.74 -15.59
C ILE A 169 -5.55 -14.53 -15.20
N THR A 170 -4.49 -14.25 -15.96
CA THR A 170 -3.39 -13.36 -15.57
C THR A 170 -3.26 -12.20 -16.54
N VAL A 171 -3.21 -10.96 -16.01
CA VAL A 171 -2.84 -9.80 -16.82
C VAL A 171 -1.38 -9.94 -17.29
N ASP A 172 -1.16 -9.76 -18.58
CA ASP A 172 0.16 -9.97 -19.22
C ASP A 172 1.10 -8.80 -18.98
N PHE A 173 1.51 -8.65 -17.73
CA PHE A 173 2.61 -7.76 -17.35
C PHE A 173 3.24 -8.20 -16.02
N SER A 174 4.36 -7.55 -15.61
CA SER A 174 5.21 -8.00 -14.50
C SER A 174 4.48 -8.25 -13.19
N PHE A 175 3.48 -7.44 -12.85
CA PHE A 175 2.70 -7.61 -11.62
C PHE A 175 1.82 -8.88 -11.65
N GLY A 176 1.09 -9.11 -12.75
CA GLY A 176 0.30 -10.33 -12.93
C GLY A 176 1.17 -11.59 -12.89
N ALA A 177 2.28 -11.58 -13.62
CA ALA A 177 3.26 -12.67 -13.61
C ALA A 177 3.83 -12.94 -12.21
N ALA A 178 4.10 -11.89 -11.41
CA ALA A 178 4.58 -12.04 -10.04
C ALA A 178 3.52 -12.66 -9.12
N LEU A 179 2.26 -12.22 -9.21
CA LEU A 179 1.15 -12.80 -8.44
C LEU A 179 0.97 -14.29 -8.77
N GLU A 180 0.95 -14.64 -10.04
CA GLU A 180 0.83 -16.03 -10.50
C GLU A 180 1.98 -16.91 -9.99
N ALA A 181 3.23 -16.47 -10.19
CA ALA A 181 4.40 -17.22 -9.79
C ALA A 181 4.49 -17.42 -8.27
N LEU A 182 4.19 -16.38 -7.48
CA LEU A 182 4.19 -16.47 -6.02
C LEU A 182 3.04 -17.36 -5.52
N THR A 183 1.84 -17.24 -6.12
CA THR A 183 0.71 -18.08 -5.75
C THR A 183 0.97 -19.54 -6.11
N THR A 184 1.55 -19.83 -7.28
CA THR A 184 1.92 -21.18 -7.70
C THR A 184 2.80 -21.85 -6.64
N LYS A 185 3.88 -21.19 -6.22
CA LYS A 185 4.76 -21.69 -5.15
C LYS A 185 4.01 -21.95 -3.84
N ALA A 186 3.12 -21.03 -3.45
CA ALA A 186 2.36 -21.16 -2.23
C ALA A 186 1.32 -22.30 -2.33
N VAL A 187 0.65 -22.47 -3.47
CA VAL A 187 -0.29 -23.58 -3.75
C VAL A 187 0.41 -24.91 -3.65
N GLU A 188 1.55 -25.07 -4.31
CA GLU A 188 2.37 -26.30 -4.28
C GLU A 188 2.86 -26.63 -2.86
N ALA A 189 3.33 -25.63 -2.11
CA ALA A 189 3.74 -25.79 -0.72
C ALA A 189 2.59 -26.23 0.21
N ASN A 190 1.33 -25.95 -0.18
CA ASN A 190 0.14 -26.40 0.56
C ASN A 190 -0.52 -27.64 -0.05
N GLY A 191 0.20 -28.40 -0.90
CA GLY A 191 -0.26 -29.67 -1.46
C GLY A 191 -1.28 -29.56 -2.60
N GLY A 192 -1.43 -28.36 -3.18
CA GLY A 192 -2.22 -28.12 -4.39
C GLY A 192 -1.38 -28.23 -5.67
N LYS A 193 -2.04 -28.03 -6.79
CA LYS A 193 -1.43 -28.06 -8.12
C LYS A 193 -2.01 -26.98 -9.01
N VAL A 194 -1.16 -26.20 -9.67
CA VAL A 194 -1.57 -25.35 -10.78
C VAL A 194 -1.61 -26.18 -12.05
N ILE A 195 -2.75 -26.19 -12.74
CA ILE A 195 -3.00 -27.05 -13.92
C ILE A 195 -3.01 -26.25 -15.24
N GLY A 196 -2.86 -24.93 -15.16
CA GLY A 196 -2.71 -24.06 -16.33
C GLY A 196 -2.97 -22.60 -16.01
N ASP A 197 -2.75 -21.79 -17.02
CA ASP A 197 -2.99 -20.35 -17.04
C ASP A 197 -3.44 -19.87 -18.41
N VAL A 198 -4.01 -18.67 -18.45
CA VAL A 198 -4.25 -17.90 -19.67
C VAL A 198 -3.99 -16.44 -19.40
N LYS A 199 -3.37 -15.76 -20.37
CA LYS A 199 -3.01 -14.34 -20.24
C LYS A 199 -3.93 -13.44 -21.06
N PHE A 200 -3.98 -12.16 -20.65
CA PHE A 200 -4.70 -11.11 -21.37
C PHE A 200 -3.93 -9.78 -21.29
N PRO A 201 -4.00 -8.91 -22.31
CA PRO A 201 -3.32 -7.60 -22.29
C PRO A 201 -4.01 -6.62 -21.33
N ILE A 202 -3.24 -5.65 -20.79
CA ILE A 202 -3.79 -4.54 -19.98
C ILE A 202 -4.86 -3.79 -20.78
N GLY A 203 -5.95 -3.42 -20.11
CA GLY A 203 -7.07 -2.70 -20.71
C GLY A 203 -7.97 -3.59 -21.56
N ASN A 204 -7.92 -4.90 -21.35
CA ASN A 204 -8.81 -5.83 -22.05
C ASN A 204 -10.27 -5.61 -21.62
N THR A 205 -11.17 -5.57 -22.60
CA THR A 205 -12.60 -5.36 -22.36
C THR A 205 -13.44 -6.62 -22.59
N GLU A 206 -12.86 -7.66 -23.20
CA GLU A 206 -13.55 -8.90 -23.58
C GLU A 206 -12.76 -10.12 -23.07
N PHE A 207 -13.39 -10.92 -22.20
CA PHE A 207 -12.75 -12.04 -21.50
C PHE A 207 -13.35 -13.40 -21.81
N SER A 208 -14.27 -13.51 -22.76
CA SER A 208 -14.96 -14.77 -23.06
C SER A 208 -14.02 -15.95 -23.35
N SER A 209 -12.95 -15.71 -24.13
CA SER A 209 -11.95 -16.72 -24.46
C SER A 209 -11.21 -17.23 -23.19
N GLN A 210 -10.76 -16.33 -22.34
CA GLN A 210 -10.06 -16.66 -21.09
C GLN A 210 -10.98 -17.41 -20.13
N ILE A 211 -12.24 -16.98 -20.01
CA ILE A 211 -13.23 -17.62 -19.15
C ILE A 211 -13.56 -19.03 -19.63
N LEU A 212 -13.73 -19.24 -20.92
CA LEU A 212 -14.00 -20.58 -21.50
C LEU A 212 -12.81 -21.52 -21.27
N GLN A 213 -11.57 -21.03 -21.41
CA GLN A 213 -10.37 -21.83 -21.10
C GLN A 213 -10.34 -22.22 -19.61
N ALA A 214 -10.62 -21.26 -18.72
CA ALA A 214 -10.69 -21.54 -17.28
C ALA A 214 -11.80 -22.55 -16.95
N GLN A 215 -12.98 -22.45 -17.57
CA GLN A 215 -14.07 -23.43 -17.41
C GLN A 215 -13.66 -24.83 -17.89
N SER A 216 -13.02 -24.89 -19.06
CA SER A 216 -12.60 -26.15 -19.66
C SER A 216 -11.47 -26.84 -18.88
N SER A 217 -10.69 -26.10 -18.08
CA SER A 217 -9.64 -26.64 -17.24
C SER A 217 -10.15 -27.59 -16.15
N GLY A 218 -11.40 -27.41 -15.71
CA GLY A 218 -11.98 -28.14 -14.58
C GLY A 218 -11.31 -27.82 -13.23
N ALA A 219 -10.56 -26.73 -13.13
CA ALA A 219 -9.91 -26.34 -11.89
C ALA A 219 -10.93 -26.01 -10.79
N ALA A 220 -10.63 -26.42 -9.56
CA ALA A 220 -11.46 -26.12 -8.40
C ALA A 220 -11.39 -24.63 -8.00
N ILE A 221 -10.26 -23.97 -8.29
CA ILE A 221 -10.05 -22.55 -7.98
C ILE A 221 -9.51 -21.84 -9.22
N ILE A 222 -10.12 -20.70 -9.54
CA ILE A 222 -9.64 -19.78 -10.59
C ILE A 222 -9.02 -18.58 -9.91
N GLY A 223 -7.70 -18.44 -10.03
CA GLY A 223 -6.94 -17.28 -9.57
C GLY A 223 -7.01 -16.12 -10.57
N ILE A 224 -7.54 -14.98 -10.14
CA ILE A 224 -7.64 -13.77 -10.97
C ILE A 224 -6.45 -12.88 -10.64
N ALA A 225 -5.35 -13.05 -11.37
CA ALA A 225 -4.13 -12.25 -11.22
C ALA A 225 -4.23 -10.95 -12.03
N ALA A 226 -5.15 -10.10 -11.62
CA ALA A 226 -5.48 -8.80 -12.23
C ALA A 226 -5.76 -7.75 -11.14
N VAL A 227 -5.98 -6.51 -11.53
CA VAL A 227 -6.30 -5.40 -10.62
C VAL A 227 -7.09 -4.31 -11.35
N GLY A 228 -7.85 -3.50 -10.60
CA GLY A 228 -8.60 -2.36 -11.14
C GLY A 228 -9.69 -2.74 -12.12
N GLY A 229 -9.89 -1.93 -13.16
CA GLY A 229 -10.96 -2.11 -14.14
C GLY A 229 -10.94 -3.46 -14.85
N ASP A 230 -9.77 -4.00 -15.19
CA ASP A 230 -9.63 -5.30 -15.82
C ASP A 230 -10.16 -6.42 -14.92
N GLN A 231 -9.83 -6.37 -13.62
CA GLN A 231 -10.35 -7.33 -12.64
C GLN A 231 -11.87 -7.23 -12.49
N VAL A 232 -12.41 -6.02 -12.38
CA VAL A 232 -13.86 -5.79 -12.26
C VAL A 232 -14.60 -6.32 -13.49
N ASN A 233 -14.13 -6.01 -14.70
CA ASN A 233 -14.73 -6.50 -15.94
C ASN A 233 -14.62 -8.01 -16.09
N LEU A 234 -13.47 -8.60 -15.76
CA LEU A 234 -13.27 -10.05 -15.78
C LEU A 234 -14.23 -10.75 -14.81
N ILE A 235 -14.36 -10.28 -13.56
CA ILE A 235 -15.29 -10.87 -12.58
C ILE A 235 -16.72 -10.79 -13.08
N LYS A 236 -17.14 -9.64 -13.63
CA LYS A 236 -18.47 -9.46 -14.18
C LYS A 236 -18.77 -10.48 -15.27
N GLN A 237 -17.92 -10.56 -16.28
CA GLN A 237 -18.06 -11.52 -17.38
C GLN A 237 -17.98 -12.98 -16.91
N ALA A 238 -17.09 -13.31 -15.99
CA ALA A 238 -16.99 -14.64 -15.41
C ALA A 238 -18.32 -15.10 -14.78
N MET A 239 -19.06 -14.18 -14.17
CA MET A 239 -20.38 -14.47 -13.60
C MET A 239 -21.45 -14.61 -14.70
N GLU A 240 -21.44 -13.76 -15.71
CA GLU A 240 -22.35 -13.82 -16.86
C GLU A 240 -22.19 -15.15 -17.63
N PHE A 241 -20.96 -15.60 -17.84
CA PHE A 241 -20.64 -16.88 -18.46
C PHE A 241 -20.85 -18.09 -17.52
N GLY A 242 -21.17 -17.85 -16.28
CA GLY A 242 -21.48 -18.91 -15.33
C GLY A 242 -20.27 -19.73 -14.90
N LEU A 243 -19.08 -19.13 -14.82
CA LEU A 243 -17.83 -19.80 -14.42
C LEU A 243 -17.97 -20.57 -13.09
N ARG A 244 -18.81 -20.08 -12.17
CA ARG A 244 -19.07 -20.74 -10.88
C ARG A 244 -20.13 -21.86 -10.92
N LYS A 245 -20.91 -21.97 -11.98
CA LYS A 245 -21.96 -23.02 -12.07
C LYS A 245 -21.40 -24.43 -11.98
N ASN A 246 -20.13 -24.59 -12.36
CA ASN A 246 -19.42 -25.87 -12.28
C ASN A 246 -18.71 -26.10 -10.93
N GLY A 247 -18.99 -25.26 -9.91
CA GLY A 247 -18.41 -25.40 -8.58
C GLY A 247 -17.05 -24.72 -8.38
N ALA A 248 -16.48 -24.09 -9.41
CA ALA A 248 -15.23 -23.35 -9.29
C ALA A 248 -15.35 -22.15 -8.32
N GLN A 249 -14.35 -21.97 -7.48
CA GLN A 249 -14.20 -20.82 -6.59
C GLN A 249 -13.33 -19.75 -7.27
N LEU A 250 -13.64 -18.48 -7.05
CA LEU A 250 -12.82 -17.37 -7.54
C LEU A 250 -11.92 -16.83 -6.42
N ALA A 251 -10.65 -16.68 -6.72
CA ALA A 251 -9.64 -16.09 -5.85
C ALA A 251 -9.12 -14.79 -6.46
N GLY A 252 -9.32 -13.68 -5.76
CA GLY A 252 -8.72 -12.37 -6.07
C GLY A 252 -7.56 -12.04 -5.14
N TYR A 253 -6.80 -11.00 -5.45
CA TYR A 253 -5.64 -10.56 -4.67
C TYR A 253 -5.80 -9.11 -4.18
N LEU A 254 -5.76 -8.15 -5.08
CA LEU A 254 -6.00 -6.74 -4.78
C LEU A 254 -7.46 -6.38 -5.04
N VAL A 255 -8.34 -6.82 -4.16
CA VAL A 255 -9.78 -6.49 -4.18
C VAL A 255 -10.06 -5.42 -3.14
N TYR A 256 -10.81 -4.42 -3.54
CA TYR A 256 -11.24 -3.32 -2.69
C TYR A 256 -12.75 -3.35 -2.45
N ILE A 257 -13.19 -2.77 -1.34
CA ILE A 257 -14.62 -2.72 -1.03
C ILE A 257 -15.40 -1.88 -2.05
N THR A 258 -14.74 -0.91 -2.67
CA THR A 258 -15.28 -0.10 -3.77
C THR A 258 -15.52 -0.92 -5.04
N ASP A 259 -14.67 -1.91 -5.34
CA ASP A 259 -14.86 -2.83 -6.46
C ASP A 259 -16.12 -3.68 -6.26
N ILE A 260 -16.29 -4.21 -5.04
CA ILE A 260 -17.47 -5.00 -4.68
C ILE A 260 -18.74 -4.15 -4.70
N HIS A 261 -18.63 -2.88 -4.27
CA HIS A 261 -19.74 -1.94 -4.33
C HIS A 261 -20.18 -1.66 -5.78
N ALA A 262 -19.20 -1.46 -6.68
CA ALA A 262 -19.46 -1.23 -8.10
C ALA A 262 -20.04 -2.47 -8.82
N LEU A 263 -19.54 -3.67 -8.48
CA LEU A 263 -20.04 -4.95 -9.03
C LEU A 263 -21.44 -5.31 -8.51
N GLY A 264 -21.74 -4.95 -7.26
CA GLY A 264 -22.88 -5.46 -6.53
C GLY A 264 -22.73 -6.91 -6.07
N LEU A 265 -23.48 -7.28 -5.02
CA LEU A 265 -23.36 -8.61 -4.41
C LEU A 265 -23.82 -9.74 -5.33
N GLU A 266 -24.79 -9.51 -6.21
CA GLU A 266 -25.26 -10.53 -7.17
C GLU A 266 -24.10 -11.05 -8.06
N VAL A 267 -23.24 -10.14 -8.49
CA VAL A 267 -22.09 -10.45 -9.33
C VAL A 267 -20.91 -10.93 -8.49
N ALA A 268 -20.56 -10.23 -7.43
CA ALA A 268 -19.33 -10.47 -6.69
C ALA A 268 -19.41 -11.62 -5.67
N GLN A 269 -20.60 -12.14 -5.32
CA GLN A 269 -20.77 -13.15 -4.28
C GLN A 269 -19.81 -14.33 -4.42
N GLY A 270 -19.20 -14.75 -3.30
CA GLY A 270 -18.30 -15.92 -3.22
C GLY A 270 -16.90 -15.69 -3.77
N LEU A 271 -16.55 -14.51 -4.33
CA LEU A 271 -15.17 -14.11 -4.56
C LEU A 271 -14.43 -14.10 -3.22
N SER A 272 -13.28 -14.76 -3.15
CA SER A 272 -12.45 -14.78 -1.94
C SER A 272 -11.15 -14.03 -2.19
N PHE A 273 -10.68 -13.25 -1.21
CA PHE A 273 -9.46 -12.45 -1.31
C PHE A 273 -8.94 -12.07 0.08
N PRO A 274 -7.63 -11.81 0.23
CA PRO A 274 -7.03 -11.43 1.49
C PRO A 274 -7.05 -9.90 1.67
N ALA A 275 -7.22 -9.45 2.91
CA ALA A 275 -7.03 -8.06 3.28
C ALA A 275 -6.67 -7.92 4.76
N SER A 276 -5.84 -6.93 5.07
CA SER A 276 -5.51 -6.58 6.46
C SER A 276 -6.56 -5.72 7.15
N PHE A 277 -7.47 -5.13 6.40
CA PHE A 277 -8.52 -4.25 6.93
C PHE A 277 -9.86 -4.50 6.26
N TYR A 278 -10.90 -4.49 7.10
CA TYR A 278 -12.30 -4.37 6.71
C TYR A 278 -13.02 -3.46 7.70
N TRP A 279 -13.89 -2.59 7.21
CA TRP A 279 -14.53 -1.57 8.04
C TRP A 279 -15.36 -2.14 9.21
N ASP A 280 -15.89 -3.35 9.05
CA ASP A 280 -16.75 -4.04 10.04
C ASP A 280 -16.01 -5.13 10.83
N GLN A 281 -14.70 -5.08 10.90
CA GLN A 281 -13.88 -6.07 11.61
C GLN A 281 -14.08 -6.05 13.14
N ASN A 282 -14.15 -4.84 13.70
CA ASN A 282 -14.28 -4.60 15.15
C ASN A 282 -14.80 -3.19 15.42
N GLU A 283 -14.90 -2.83 16.70
CA GLU A 283 -15.41 -1.53 17.10
C GLU A 283 -14.53 -0.36 16.63
N ALA A 284 -13.21 -0.49 16.71
CA ALA A 284 -12.28 0.57 16.30
C ALA A 284 -12.34 0.82 14.77
N SER A 285 -12.41 -0.25 13.97
CA SER A 285 -12.57 -0.12 12.52
C SER A 285 -13.92 0.50 12.14
N ARG A 286 -15.01 0.13 12.83
CA ARG A 286 -16.33 0.74 12.64
C ARG A 286 -16.36 2.22 13.03
N ALA A 287 -15.72 2.60 14.15
CA ALA A 287 -15.63 3.99 14.59
C ALA A 287 -14.92 4.89 13.56
N PHE A 288 -13.78 4.44 13.05
CA PHE A 288 -13.07 5.11 11.96
C PHE A 288 -13.93 5.20 10.70
N ALA A 289 -14.48 4.07 10.26
CA ALA A 289 -15.26 3.98 9.02
C ALA A 289 -16.52 4.86 9.06
N LYS A 290 -17.19 4.97 10.21
CA LYS A 290 -18.37 5.85 10.37
C LYS A 290 -18.03 7.32 10.10
N ARG A 291 -16.90 7.80 10.60
CA ARG A 291 -16.42 9.17 10.37
C ARG A 291 -16.01 9.37 8.91
N PHE A 292 -15.25 8.43 8.37
CA PHE A 292 -14.81 8.45 6.97
C PHE A 292 -16.03 8.49 6.00
N MET A 293 -17.01 7.61 6.21
CA MET A 293 -18.24 7.53 5.44
C MET A 293 -19.07 8.83 5.50
N ALA A 294 -19.06 9.52 6.64
CA ALA A 294 -19.80 10.78 6.80
C ALA A 294 -19.29 11.86 5.82
N GLU A 295 -18.01 11.87 5.50
CA GLU A 295 -17.38 12.84 4.59
C GLU A 295 -17.26 12.30 3.15
N ARG A 296 -16.72 11.09 2.98
CA ARG A 296 -16.42 10.51 1.66
C ARG A 296 -17.66 9.93 0.94
N LYS A 297 -18.73 9.60 1.68
CA LYS A 297 -19.95 8.89 1.20
C LYS A 297 -19.67 7.47 0.67
N ALA A 298 -18.52 6.91 1.02
CA ALA A 298 -18.10 5.54 0.73
C ALA A 298 -17.34 4.97 1.94
N MET A 299 -17.38 3.64 2.12
CA MET A 299 -16.56 2.99 3.16
C MET A 299 -15.09 3.04 2.81
N PRO A 300 -14.21 3.15 3.82
CA PRO A 300 -12.78 3.19 3.59
C PRO A 300 -12.26 1.86 3.03
N THR A 301 -11.37 1.95 2.06
CA THR A 301 -10.58 0.82 1.59
C THR A 301 -9.45 0.48 2.56
N LYS A 302 -8.82 -0.69 2.39
CA LYS A 302 -7.63 -1.07 3.16
C LYS A 302 -6.47 -0.08 2.98
N ASN A 303 -6.27 0.48 1.79
CA ASN A 303 -5.23 1.48 1.51
C ASN A 303 -5.50 2.80 2.25
N GLN A 304 -6.73 3.27 2.25
CA GLN A 304 -7.13 4.49 2.95
C GLN A 304 -7.03 4.32 4.48
N ALA A 305 -7.41 3.14 5.00
CA ALA A 305 -7.29 2.82 6.41
C ALA A 305 -5.83 2.77 6.87
N VAL A 306 -4.95 2.14 6.09
CA VAL A 306 -3.53 2.08 6.43
C VAL A 306 -2.85 3.43 6.25
N ASN A 307 -3.31 4.28 5.33
CA ASN A 307 -2.84 5.65 5.18
C ASN A 307 -3.11 6.49 6.45
N TYR A 308 -4.34 6.38 7.01
CA TYR A 308 -4.66 6.97 8.32
C TYR A 308 -3.71 6.47 9.41
N THR A 309 -3.52 5.16 9.50
CA THR A 309 -2.67 4.55 10.53
C THR A 309 -1.21 5.00 10.40
N ALA A 310 -0.65 4.98 9.19
CA ALA A 310 0.73 5.37 8.92
C ALA A 310 0.97 6.84 9.26
N THR A 311 0.05 7.72 8.85
CA THR A 311 0.11 9.16 9.14
C THR A 311 0.09 9.42 10.64
N LEU A 312 -0.85 8.81 11.38
CA LEU A 312 -0.95 8.96 12.83
C LEU A 312 0.29 8.41 13.55
N HIS A 313 0.82 7.29 13.09
CA HIS A 313 2.02 6.67 13.64
C HIS A 313 3.27 7.52 13.41
N PHE A 314 3.43 8.09 12.22
CA PHE A 314 4.51 9.01 11.89
C PHE A 314 4.52 10.25 12.79
N LEU A 315 3.36 10.87 13.00
CA LEU A 315 3.23 12.03 13.88
C LEU A 315 3.55 11.71 15.34
N LYS A 316 3.09 10.56 15.83
CA LYS A 316 3.45 10.08 17.18
C LYS A 316 4.95 9.81 17.32
N ALA A 317 5.57 9.23 16.30
CA ALA A 317 7.00 8.97 16.27
C ALA A 317 7.82 10.27 16.23
N MET A 318 7.39 11.26 15.46
CA MET A 318 8.02 12.59 15.41
C MET A 318 7.94 13.28 16.79
N ALA A 319 6.77 13.23 17.44
CA ALA A 319 6.60 13.76 18.80
C ALA A 319 7.49 13.04 19.82
N GLN A 320 7.59 11.71 19.75
CA GLN A 320 8.44 10.90 20.64
C GLN A 320 9.93 11.16 20.39
N ALA A 321 10.35 11.32 19.12
CA ALA A 321 11.73 11.62 18.77
C ALA A 321 12.14 13.05 19.17
N GLY A 322 11.18 13.96 19.34
CA GLY A 322 11.43 15.37 19.67
C GLY A 322 12.10 16.14 18.52
N THR A 323 12.08 15.60 17.30
CA THR A 323 12.75 16.15 16.11
C THR A 323 12.03 15.72 14.83
N ASP A 324 12.22 16.46 13.75
CA ASP A 324 11.80 16.10 12.38
C ASP A 324 12.92 15.41 11.57
N ASP A 325 14.05 15.09 12.21
CA ASP A 325 15.13 14.34 11.56
C ASP A 325 14.61 12.98 11.05
N PRO A 326 14.67 12.70 9.74
CA PRO A 326 14.04 11.53 9.15
C PRO A 326 14.57 10.20 9.71
N ILE A 327 15.84 10.11 10.06
CA ILE A 327 16.43 8.89 10.63
C ILE A 327 15.91 8.66 12.06
N ALA A 328 15.89 9.72 12.89
CA ALA A 328 15.37 9.64 14.25
C ALA A 328 13.87 9.28 14.27
N VAL A 329 13.07 9.93 13.42
CA VAL A 329 11.62 9.64 13.31
C VAL A 329 11.36 8.21 12.85
N ASN A 330 12.02 7.75 11.79
CA ASN A 330 11.87 6.38 11.29
C ASN A 330 12.36 5.32 12.30
N LYS A 331 13.40 5.62 13.07
CA LYS A 331 13.84 4.77 14.18
C LYS A 331 12.77 4.70 15.28
N ALA A 332 12.17 5.82 15.65
CA ALA A 332 11.07 5.86 16.61
C ALA A 332 9.84 5.09 16.11
N MET A 333 9.47 5.23 14.83
CA MET A 333 8.40 4.46 14.21
C MET A 333 8.58 2.94 14.38
N ARG A 334 9.80 2.44 14.19
CA ARG A 334 10.12 1.01 14.32
C ARG A 334 10.17 0.52 15.77
N ALA A 335 10.39 1.42 16.72
CA ALA A 335 10.46 1.10 18.14
C ALA A 335 9.08 1.10 18.83
N MET A 336 8.08 1.71 18.23
CA MET A 336 6.74 1.87 18.80
C MET A 336 5.76 0.81 18.30
N PRO A 337 4.81 0.32 19.13
CA PRO A 337 3.69 -0.48 18.63
C PRO A 337 2.79 0.35 17.72
N VAL A 338 2.33 -0.24 16.63
CA VAL A 338 1.40 0.41 15.71
C VAL A 338 -0.04 0.22 16.19
N ALA A 339 -0.77 1.32 16.35
CA ALA A 339 -2.20 1.27 16.66
C ALA A 339 -3.01 0.97 15.39
N TYR A 340 -3.22 -0.30 15.09
CA TYR A 340 -3.90 -0.75 13.88
C TYR A 340 -5.34 -1.22 14.17
N PHE A 341 -6.25 -0.27 14.38
CA PHE A 341 -7.68 -0.52 14.61
C PHE A 341 -7.94 -1.60 15.68
N GLY A 342 -7.27 -1.49 16.85
CA GLY A 342 -7.43 -2.42 17.97
C GLY A 342 -6.80 -3.80 17.76
N ARG A 343 -6.05 -4.02 16.66
CA ARG A 343 -5.32 -5.26 16.38
C ARG A 343 -3.83 -5.06 16.62
N PRO A 344 -3.10 -6.12 17.04
CA PRO A 344 -1.65 -6.06 17.16
C PRO A 344 -1.00 -5.77 15.81
N ALA A 345 -0.08 -4.81 15.78
CA ALA A 345 0.73 -4.53 14.61
C ALA A 345 2.06 -3.91 15.03
N THR A 346 3.10 -4.12 14.22
CA THR A 346 4.45 -3.59 14.44
C THR A 346 5.07 -3.16 13.12
N LEU A 347 5.94 -2.16 13.18
CA LEU A 347 6.78 -1.79 12.04
C LEU A 347 8.15 -2.45 12.24
N ARG A 348 8.47 -3.45 11.42
CA ARG A 348 9.72 -4.21 11.49
C ARG A 348 10.93 -3.34 11.09
N GLN A 349 12.16 -3.76 11.41
CA GLN A 349 13.39 -2.97 11.19
C GLN A 349 13.62 -2.61 9.71
N ASP A 350 13.21 -3.47 8.78
CA ASP A 350 13.23 -3.21 7.34
C ASP A 350 12.13 -2.25 6.84
N GLY A 351 11.29 -1.73 7.75
CA GLY A 351 10.19 -0.84 7.43
C GLY A 351 8.88 -1.53 7.02
N ARG A 352 8.76 -2.86 7.15
CA ARG A 352 7.52 -3.59 6.83
C ARG A 352 6.51 -3.50 7.99
N LEU A 353 5.29 -3.03 7.71
CA LEU A 353 4.17 -3.22 8.64
C LEU A 353 3.83 -4.70 8.73
N LEU A 354 3.86 -5.24 9.93
CA LEU A 354 3.41 -6.60 10.25
C LEU A 354 2.06 -6.53 10.96
N CYS A 355 1.04 -7.10 10.35
CA CYS A 355 -0.29 -7.27 10.92
C CYS A 355 -0.92 -8.54 10.35
N ASP A 356 -1.90 -9.09 11.03
CA ASP A 356 -2.60 -10.27 10.52
C ASP A 356 -3.39 -9.94 9.26
N VAL A 357 -3.49 -10.92 8.36
CA VAL A 357 -4.23 -10.82 7.09
C VAL A 357 -5.39 -11.80 7.12
N THR A 358 -6.59 -11.30 6.88
CA THR A 358 -7.82 -12.09 6.88
C THR A 358 -8.23 -12.42 5.45
N LEU A 359 -8.52 -13.68 5.17
CA LEU A 359 -9.22 -14.08 3.95
C LEU A 359 -10.70 -13.78 4.12
N TYR A 360 -11.22 -12.94 3.28
CA TYR A 360 -12.64 -12.62 3.19
C TYR A 360 -13.28 -13.34 2.02
N ARG A 361 -14.58 -13.62 2.17
CA ARG A 361 -15.46 -14.04 1.07
C ARG A 361 -16.59 -13.05 0.92
N VAL A 362 -16.89 -12.64 -0.31
CA VAL A 362 -18.03 -11.77 -0.59
C VAL A 362 -19.33 -12.51 -0.30
N LYS A 363 -20.19 -11.90 0.50
CA LYS A 363 -21.50 -12.41 0.90
C LYS A 363 -22.44 -12.60 -0.29
N ARG A 364 -23.42 -13.48 -0.15
CA ARG A 364 -24.59 -13.49 -1.02
C ARG A 364 -25.51 -12.31 -0.66
N PRO A 365 -26.33 -11.80 -1.57
CA PRO A 365 -27.24 -10.71 -1.29
C PRO A 365 -28.10 -10.88 -0.04
N GLN A 366 -28.65 -12.09 0.16
CA GLN A 366 -29.48 -12.41 1.31
C GLN A 366 -28.74 -12.48 2.65
N ASP A 367 -27.42 -12.59 2.64
CA ASP A 367 -26.56 -12.66 3.83
C ASP A 367 -26.09 -11.26 4.28
N SER A 368 -26.28 -10.24 3.45
CA SER A 368 -25.96 -8.85 3.76
C SER A 368 -27.11 -8.19 4.52
N GLN A 369 -26.82 -7.62 5.68
CA GLN A 369 -27.83 -7.07 6.58
C GLN A 369 -27.98 -5.54 6.50
N ARG A 370 -27.03 -4.85 5.86
CA ARG A 370 -26.96 -3.40 5.78
C ARG A 370 -26.07 -2.95 4.61
N PRO A 371 -26.14 -1.71 4.17
CA PRO A 371 -25.25 -1.17 3.14
C PRO A 371 -23.77 -1.41 3.51
N TRP A 372 -22.95 -1.81 2.53
CA TRP A 372 -21.52 -2.10 2.66
C TRP A 372 -21.17 -3.33 3.52
N ASP A 373 -22.14 -4.09 3.97
CA ASP A 373 -21.92 -5.36 4.67
C ASP A 373 -21.67 -6.49 3.66
N TYR A 374 -20.45 -6.51 3.10
CA TYR A 374 -20.13 -7.31 1.93
C TYR A 374 -19.33 -8.56 2.22
N TYR A 375 -18.64 -8.65 3.38
CA TYR A 375 -17.64 -9.69 3.61
C TYR A 375 -18.00 -10.61 4.77
N THR A 376 -17.66 -11.90 4.58
CA THR A 376 -17.58 -12.90 5.64
C THR A 376 -16.11 -13.24 5.86
N ASP A 377 -15.66 -13.30 7.11
CA ASP A 377 -14.37 -13.82 7.51
C ASP A 377 -14.33 -15.34 7.26
N VAL A 378 -13.31 -15.81 6.54
CA VAL A 378 -13.09 -17.23 6.24
C VAL A 378 -11.96 -17.80 7.10
N GLY A 379 -11.00 -16.96 7.48
CA GLY A 379 -9.86 -17.32 8.30
C GLY A 379 -8.78 -16.27 8.26
N THR A 380 -7.96 -16.25 9.30
CA THR A 380 -6.90 -15.27 9.45
C THR A 380 -5.52 -15.92 9.42
N LEU A 381 -4.62 -15.34 8.65
CA LEU A 381 -3.22 -15.69 8.58
C LEU A 381 -2.43 -14.77 9.51
N PRO A 382 -1.71 -15.29 10.50
CA PRO A 382 -0.88 -14.48 11.39
C PRO A 382 0.21 -13.72 10.61
N ALA A 383 0.59 -12.54 11.10
CA ALA A 383 1.62 -11.70 10.49
C ALA A 383 2.95 -12.45 10.24
N SER A 384 3.33 -13.35 11.17
CA SER A 384 4.55 -14.18 11.06
C SER A 384 4.55 -15.14 9.86
N GLU A 385 3.36 -15.46 9.33
CA GLU A 385 3.19 -16.35 8.20
C GLU A 385 2.82 -15.60 6.92
N ALA A 386 2.21 -14.41 7.06
CA ALA A 386 1.74 -13.61 5.94
C ALA A 386 2.88 -12.91 5.18
N PHE A 387 3.92 -12.48 5.89
CA PHE A 387 4.98 -11.66 5.30
C PHE A 387 6.30 -12.42 5.18
N LEU A 388 7.10 -12.06 4.18
CA LEU A 388 8.45 -12.60 4.03
C LEU A 388 9.28 -12.39 5.31
N PRO A 389 10.17 -13.32 5.66
CA PRO A 389 11.20 -13.06 6.65
C PRO A 389 12.00 -11.80 6.31
N MET A 390 12.50 -11.10 7.34
CA MET A 390 13.35 -9.93 7.11
C MET A 390 14.63 -10.34 6.36
N ASN A 391 14.94 -9.59 5.30
CA ASN A 391 16.22 -9.73 4.65
C ASN A 391 17.34 -9.22 5.59
N PRO A 392 18.37 -10.02 5.94
CA PRO A 392 19.45 -9.55 6.80
C PRO A 392 20.18 -8.29 6.30
N ALA A 393 20.19 -8.06 4.99
CA ALA A 393 20.75 -6.84 4.41
C ALA A 393 19.92 -5.57 4.69
N CYS A 394 18.71 -5.73 5.24
CA CYS A 394 17.80 -4.65 5.61
C CYS A 394 17.70 -4.42 7.14
N ALA A 395 18.56 -5.11 7.92
CA ALA A 395 18.57 -5.04 9.39
C ALA A 395 19.29 -3.78 9.92
#